data_e165cf64dc7d23705f3ad3c8dab7eddd
#
_entry.id   e165cf64dc7d23705f3ad3c8dab7eddd
#
_cell.length_a   1.000
_cell.length_b   1.000
_cell.length_c   1.000
_cell.angle_alpha   90.00
_cell.angle_beta   90.00
_cell.angle_gamma   90.00
#
_symmetry.space_group_name_H-M   'P 1'
#
loop_
_entity.id
_entity.type
_entity.pdbx_description
1 polymer ?
#
loop_
_entity_poly.entity_id
_entity_poly.type
_entity_poly.pdbx_seq_one_letter_code
_entity_poly.pdbx_strand_id
1 'polypeptide(L)'
;MDTVLVGAHETGIAVGTAVAAAESLGLGTVVIGDIRQNPLEVIAELGLPPYVFPVLGLCIGYAAEDPGLKPRLPMRAMFFEERYDTNLEDALKHYDAQYAEYLK
;
A
#
# COMPACT_ATOMS: atom_id res chain seq x y z
N MET A 1 -1.03 -20.23 -10.40
CA MET A 1 -0.89 -19.60 -9.07
C MET A 1 0.41 -18.84 -8.92
N ASP A 2 1.53 -19.46 -9.19
CA ASP A 2 2.83 -18.84 -9.04
C ASP A 2 3.01 -17.59 -9.93
N THR A 3 2.59 -17.69 -11.19
CA THR A 3 2.67 -16.58 -12.14
C THR A 3 1.89 -15.35 -11.65
N VAL A 4 0.72 -15.57 -11.06
CA VAL A 4 -0.10 -14.48 -10.50
C VAL A 4 0.62 -13.85 -9.31
N LEU A 5 1.17 -14.66 -8.42
CA LEU A 5 1.90 -14.20 -7.25
C LEU A 5 3.14 -13.40 -7.64
N VAL A 6 3.93 -13.91 -8.58
CA VAL A 6 5.13 -13.22 -9.08
C VAL A 6 4.75 -11.88 -9.71
N GLY A 7 3.73 -11.86 -10.56
CA GLY A 7 3.27 -10.64 -11.20
C GLY A 7 2.81 -9.60 -10.18
N ALA A 8 2.08 -10.03 -9.15
CA ALA A 8 1.62 -9.12 -8.09
C ALA A 8 2.80 -8.55 -7.29
N HIS A 9 3.81 -9.39 -6.97
CA HIS A 9 5.02 -8.93 -6.28
C HIS A 9 5.78 -7.89 -7.10
N GLU A 10 6.00 -8.18 -8.38
CA GLU A 10 6.72 -7.27 -9.26
C GLU A 10 6.00 -5.93 -9.40
N THR A 11 4.68 -5.97 -9.52
CA THR A 11 3.85 -4.76 -9.55
C THR A 11 4.02 -3.95 -8.27
N GLY A 12 3.98 -4.60 -7.11
CA GLY A 12 4.16 -3.94 -5.82
C GLY A 12 5.53 -3.27 -5.70
N ILE A 13 6.58 -3.94 -6.17
CA ILE A 13 7.94 -3.37 -6.18
C ILE A 13 7.99 -2.12 -7.06
N ALA A 14 7.39 -2.20 -8.25
CA ALA A 14 7.36 -1.06 -9.18
C ALA A 14 6.58 0.12 -8.58
N VAL A 15 5.43 -0.16 -7.96
CA VAL A 15 4.61 0.88 -7.32
C VAL A 15 5.37 1.54 -6.18
N GLY A 16 6.02 0.77 -5.31
CA GLY A 16 6.83 1.31 -4.22
C GLY A 16 7.95 2.21 -4.72
N THR A 17 8.62 1.81 -5.78
CA THR A 17 9.68 2.60 -6.41
C THR A 17 9.10 3.90 -7.00
N ALA A 18 7.96 3.81 -7.66
CA ALA A 18 7.29 4.99 -8.25
C ALA A 18 6.87 6.00 -7.16
N VAL A 19 6.37 5.51 -6.02
CA VAL A 19 6.00 6.35 -4.88
C VAL A 19 7.23 7.13 -4.38
N ALA A 20 8.34 6.43 -4.15
CA ALA A 20 9.58 7.06 -3.69
C ALA A 20 10.08 8.10 -4.69
N ALA A 21 10.05 7.78 -5.97
CA ALA A 21 10.47 8.71 -7.03
C ALA A 21 9.58 9.95 -7.07
N ALA A 22 8.27 9.78 -6.99
CA ALA A 22 7.32 10.90 -7.00
C ALA A 22 7.54 11.81 -5.80
N GLU A 23 7.71 11.24 -4.62
CA GLU A 23 7.97 12.02 -3.41
C GLU A 23 9.28 12.78 -3.49
N SER A 24 10.31 12.21 -4.11
CA SER A 24 11.58 12.90 -4.31
C SER A 24 11.45 14.14 -5.20
N LEU A 25 10.40 14.18 -6.02
CA LEU A 25 10.09 15.33 -6.89
C LEU A 25 9.09 16.29 -6.26
N GLY A 26 8.71 16.07 -5.01
CA GLY A 26 7.74 16.91 -4.31
C GLY A 26 6.29 16.62 -4.66
N LEU A 27 6.02 15.48 -5.27
CA LEU A 27 4.65 15.08 -5.63
C LEU A 27 4.02 14.23 -4.54
N GLY A 28 2.70 14.29 -4.45
CA GLY A 28 1.93 13.40 -3.58
C GLY A 28 1.48 12.16 -4.33
N THR A 29 1.26 11.08 -3.59
CA THR A 29 0.81 9.82 -4.17
C THR A 29 -0.27 9.18 -3.31
N VAL A 30 -1.13 8.38 -3.95
CA VAL A 30 -2.04 7.49 -3.24
C VAL A 30 -2.15 6.18 -4.01
N VAL A 31 -1.96 5.08 -3.29
CA VAL A 31 -2.11 3.73 -3.84
C VAL A 31 -3.56 3.31 -3.66
N ILE A 32 -4.18 2.80 -4.73
CA ILE A 32 -5.59 2.45 -4.75
C ILE A 32 -5.74 0.95 -4.92
N GLY A 33 -6.30 0.28 -3.90
CA GLY A 33 -6.61 -1.14 -3.96
C GLY A 33 -7.99 -1.45 -4.54
N ASP A 34 -8.92 -0.50 -4.43
CA ASP A 34 -10.31 -0.68 -4.86
C ASP A 34 -10.48 -1.02 -6.34
N ILE A 35 -9.47 -0.77 -7.15
CA ILE A 35 -9.47 -1.14 -8.57
C ILE A 35 -9.71 -2.64 -8.77
N ARG A 36 -9.47 -3.46 -7.74
CA ARG A 36 -9.70 -4.90 -7.77
C ARG A 36 -11.14 -5.32 -7.44
N GLN A 37 -12.00 -4.37 -7.04
CA GLN A 37 -13.40 -4.66 -6.71
C GLN A 37 -14.18 -5.16 -7.91
N ASN A 38 -13.94 -4.58 -9.09
CA ASN A 38 -14.57 -5.01 -10.33
C ASN A 38 -13.52 -5.08 -11.43
N PRO A 39 -12.67 -6.13 -11.41
CA PRO A 39 -11.55 -6.21 -12.34
C PRO A 39 -11.98 -6.35 -13.80
N LEU A 40 -13.14 -6.97 -14.06
CA LEU A 40 -13.62 -7.15 -15.44
C LEU A 40 -13.96 -5.81 -16.09
N GLU A 41 -14.55 -4.87 -15.35
CA GLU A 41 -14.81 -3.53 -15.85
C GLU A 41 -13.51 -2.79 -16.17
N VAL A 42 -12.54 -2.89 -15.30
CA VAL A 42 -11.24 -2.24 -15.50
C VAL A 42 -10.53 -2.81 -16.72
N ILE A 43 -10.56 -4.14 -16.85
CA ILE A 43 -9.98 -4.83 -18.01
C ILE A 43 -10.63 -4.33 -19.31
N ALA A 44 -11.96 -4.24 -19.32
CA ALA A 44 -12.70 -3.77 -20.50
C ALA A 44 -12.39 -2.31 -20.81
N GLU A 45 -12.38 -1.44 -19.80
CA GLU A 45 -12.15 -0.01 -19.97
C GLU A 45 -10.74 0.29 -20.50
N LEU A 46 -9.75 -0.44 -20.00
CA LEU A 46 -8.36 -0.24 -20.41
C LEU A 46 -7.96 -1.09 -21.62
N GLY A 47 -8.84 -1.98 -22.10
CA GLY A 47 -8.53 -2.85 -23.24
C GLY A 47 -7.39 -3.81 -22.94
N LEU A 48 -7.34 -4.37 -21.72
CA LEU A 48 -6.25 -5.27 -21.36
C LEU A 48 -6.34 -6.61 -22.08
N PRO A 49 -5.21 -7.12 -22.58
CA PRO A 49 -5.19 -8.41 -23.28
C PRO A 49 -5.30 -9.59 -22.31
N PRO A 50 -5.48 -10.83 -22.83
CA PRO A 50 -5.45 -12.02 -22.00
C PRO A 50 -4.18 -12.08 -21.14
N TYR A 51 -4.29 -12.63 -19.93
CA TYR A 51 -3.21 -12.79 -18.95
C TYR A 51 -2.70 -11.48 -18.34
N VAL A 52 -3.37 -10.38 -18.60
CA VAL A 52 -3.08 -9.08 -17.96
C VAL A 52 -4.29 -8.69 -17.12
N PHE A 53 -4.04 -8.37 -15.85
CA PHE A 53 -5.11 -7.98 -14.93
C PHE A 53 -4.65 -6.83 -14.01
N PRO A 54 -5.59 -6.01 -13.53
CA PRO A 54 -5.26 -4.89 -12.65
C PRO A 54 -4.91 -5.37 -11.24
N VAL A 55 -3.83 -4.86 -10.67
CA VAL A 55 -3.40 -5.19 -9.30
C VAL A 55 -3.59 -3.99 -8.40
N LEU A 56 -3.04 -2.84 -8.77
CA LEU A 56 -3.07 -1.61 -8.00
C LEU A 56 -3.25 -0.41 -8.92
N GLY A 57 -3.90 0.61 -8.41
CA GLY A 57 -3.87 1.93 -9.02
C GLY A 57 -2.89 2.82 -8.27
N LEU A 58 -2.34 3.79 -8.94
CA LEU A 58 -1.46 4.78 -8.32
C LEU A 58 -1.80 6.16 -8.89
N CYS A 59 -2.24 7.06 -8.02
CA CYS A 59 -2.43 8.45 -8.39
C CYS A 59 -1.21 9.25 -7.98
N ILE A 60 -0.72 10.10 -8.87
CA ILE A 60 0.43 10.97 -8.64
C ILE A 60 0.04 12.39 -9.04
N GLY A 61 0.34 13.36 -8.20
CA GLY A 61 0.03 14.74 -8.50
C GLY A 61 0.49 15.72 -7.42
N TYR A 62 0.14 16.96 -7.59
CA TYR A 62 0.39 17.97 -6.56
C TYR A 62 -0.66 17.85 -5.47
N ALA A 63 -0.20 17.76 -4.22
CA ALA A 63 -1.10 17.61 -3.07
C ALA A 63 -1.91 18.90 -2.88
N ALA A 64 -3.24 18.77 -2.77
CA ALA A 64 -4.12 19.89 -2.48
C ALA A 64 -4.21 20.20 -0.99
N GLU A 65 -3.85 19.24 -0.16
CA GLU A 65 -3.90 19.38 1.30
C GLU A 65 -2.84 18.52 1.95
N ASP A 66 -2.54 18.79 3.20
CA ASP A 66 -1.65 17.97 4.01
C ASP A 66 -2.50 17.23 5.06
N PRO A 67 -2.79 15.94 4.86
CA PRO A 67 -3.63 15.19 5.79
C PRO A 67 -2.91 14.82 7.09
N GLY A 68 -1.62 15.14 7.22
CA GLY A 68 -0.80 14.77 8.36
C GLY A 68 -0.32 13.32 8.27
N LEU A 69 0.18 12.81 9.38
CA LEU A 69 0.73 11.46 9.45
C LEU A 69 -0.23 10.54 10.20
N LYS A 70 -0.52 9.39 9.60
CA LYS A 70 -1.26 8.34 10.27
C LYS A 70 -0.33 7.57 11.22
N PRO A 71 -0.86 7.10 12.35
CA PRO A 71 -0.08 6.22 13.21
C PRO A 71 0.39 4.96 12.48
N ARG A 72 1.54 4.47 12.89
CA ARG A 72 2.11 3.21 12.37
C ARG A 72 2.37 2.28 13.53
N LEU A 73 2.38 0.98 13.26
CA LEU A 73 2.78 -0.01 14.24
C LEU A 73 4.22 0.27 14.70
N PRO A 74 4.53 0.02 15.98
CA PRO A 74 5.92 0.14 16.44
C PRO A 74 6.87 -0.72 15.63
N MET A 75 8.10 -0.27 15.48
CA MET A 75 9.11 -0.98 14.69
C MET A 75 9.29 -2.42 15.13
N ARG A 76 9.22 -2.71 16.45
CA ARG A 76 9.34 -4.05 17.00
C ARG A 76 8.24 -5.02 16.52
N ALA A 77 7.12 -4.48 16.01
CA ALA A 77 6.04 -5.28 15.46
C ALA A 77 6.17 -5.47 13.94
N MET A 78 7.12 -4.79 13.32
CA MET A 78 7.33 -4.80 11.86
C MET A 78 8.65 -5.45 11.47
N PHE A 79 9.68 -5.31 12.30
CA PHE A 79 11.01 -5.87 12.03
C PHE A 79 11.42 -6.78 13.17
N PHE A 80 11.94 -7.94 12.83
CA PHE A 80 12.34 -8.96 13.80
C PHE A 80 13.78 -9.38 13.52
N GLU A 81 14.60 -9.44 14.59
CA GLU A 81 15.94 -9.95 14.48
C GLU A 81 15.90 -11.47 14.62
N GLU A 82 16.44 -12.18 13.63
CA GLU A 82 16.61 -13.62 13.58
C GLU A 82 15.30 -14.43 13.57
N ARG A 83 14.33 -14.10 14.42
CA ARG A 83 13.07 -14.85 14.54
C ARG A 83 11.87 -13.94 14.64
N TYR A 84 10.75 -14.39 14.12
CA TYR A 84 9.48 -13.73 14.27
C TYR A 84 9.04 -13.78 15.73
N ASP A 85 8.60 -12.64 16.26
CA ASP A 85 8.06 -12.54 17.61
C ASP A 85 6.53 -12.58 17.54
N THR A 86 5.93 -13.61 18.15
CA THR A 86 4.48 -13.77 18.18
C THR A 86 3.82 -12.99 19.31
N ASN A 87 4.59 -12.43 20.25
CA ASN A 87 4.07 -11.68 21.38
C ASN A 87 3.97 -10.19 21.05
N LEU A 88 2.95 -9.84 20.25
CA LEU A 88 2.77 -8.49 19.76
C LEU A 88 1.59 -7.76 20.42
N GLU A 89 0.99 -8.32 21.46
CA GLU A 89 -0.20 -7.76 22.09
C GLU A 89 -0.01 -6.33 22.56
N ASP A 90 1.10 -6.05 23.25
CA ASP A 90 1.39 -4.70 23.74
C ASP A 90 1.58 -3.70 22.60
N ALA A 91 2.23 -4.12 21.52
CA ALA A 91 2.44 -3.29 20.34
C ALA A 91 1.11 -2.95 19.67
N LEU A 92 0.20 -3.92 19.58
CA LEU A 92 -1.12 -3.71 19.00
C LEU A 92 -1.97 -2.78 19.86
N LYS A 93 -1.92 -2.93 21.17
CA LYS A 93 -2.64 -2.05 22.10
C LYS A 93 -2.12 -0.61 21.99
N HIS A 94 -0.83 -0.44 21.91
CA HIS A 94 -0.22 0.88 21.73
C HIS A 94 -0.67 1.53 20.43
N TYR A 95 -0.69 0.77 19.33
CA TYR A 95 -1.16 1.25 18.05
C TYR A 95 -2.65 1.63 18.12
N ASP A 96 -3.48 0.79 18.73
CA ASP A 96 -4.92 1.06 18.86
C ASP A 96 -5.17 2.37 19.63
N ALA A 97 -4.42 2.62 20.69
CA ALA A 97 -4.55 3.85 21.47
C ALA A 97 -4.14 5.08 20.62
N GLN A 98 -3.05 4.98 19.87
CA GLN A 98 -2.63 6.06 18.99
C GLN A 98 -3.64 6.32 17.87
N TYR A 99 -4.20 5.26 17.31
CA TYR A 99 -5.18 5.37 16.25
C TYR A 99 -6.48 6.01 16.74
N ALA A 100 -6.94 5.62 17.94
CA ALA A 100 -8.11 6.23 18.56
C ALA A 100 -7.91 7.74 18.78
N GLU A 101 -6.72 8.16 19.18
CA GLU A 101 -6.38 9.57 19.34
C GLU A 101 -6.35 10.29 17.99
N TYR A 102 -5.79 9.65 16.97
CA TYR A 102 -5.76 10.18 15.61
C TYR A 102 -7.17 10.45 15.07
N LEU A 103 -8.13 9.59 15.38
CA LEU A 103 -9.51 9.72 14.89
C LEU A 103 -10.30 10.86 15.56
N LYS A 104 -9.83 11.41 16.67
CA LYS A 104 -10.45 12.58 17.31
C LYS A 104 -10.14 13.84 16.50
#